data_540f0e2cb3c0abfda1e967130183f78d
#
_entry.id   540f0e2cb3c0abfda1e967130183f78d
#
_cell.length_a   1.000
_cell.length_b   1.000
_cell.length_c   1.000
_cell.angle_alpha   90.00
_cell.angle_beta   90.00
_cell.angle_gamma   90.00
#
_symmetry.space_group_name_H-M   'P 1'
#
loop_
_entity.id
_entity.type
_entity.pdbx_description
1 polymer ?
#
loop_
_entity_poly.entity_id
_entity_poly.type
_entity_poly.pdbx_seq_one_letter_code
_entity_poly.pdbx_strand_id
1 'polypeptide(L)'
;MPVRPMCLAVLCLSVLLPASAAAQYGVRGSVPDPATGESYHLEVSGLLWSPTPTLLISSESLGIAGDQIDFVNDFGFENTRFRQLRVALRPARKHKLRFEYTPISYSSEGLLSRSVVFNGQRFDISLPVQADVRWRAMRFGYEWDFIYRDRGYLGLLIDTKYTDVQASLENRIVGREFVSARAPIPTVGVVGRGYVLPNVSITGEFSLFRLPEGIDENYQGRYYDFDLYGTVNFTDNFGAQGGYRSLTVFYRVDDDTGDLKLRGMYFGGVIRF
;
A
#
# COMPACT_ATOMS: atom_id res chain seq x y z
N MET A 1 -25.94 -32.46 4.31
CA MET A 1 -24.68 -32.09 5.01
C MET A 1 -24.93 -30.74 5.68
N PRO A 2 -24.79 -30.60 7.00
CA PRO A 2 -25.18 -29.37 7.69
C PRO A 2 -24.07 -28.34 7.66
N VAL A 3 -24.41 -27.14 7.19
CA VAL A 3 -23.57 -25.95 7.20
C VAL A 3 -23.37 -25.50 8.65
N ARG A 4 -22.13 -25.45 9.12
CA ARG A 4 -21.78 -24.89 10.43
C ARG A 4 -21.71 -23.37 10.33
N PRO A 5 -22.37 -22.59 11.19
CA PRO A 5 -22.21 -21.15 11.22
C PRO A 5 -20.86 -20.79 11.87
N MET A 6 -20.04 -20.06 11.13
CA MET A 6 -18.80 -19.45 11.61
C MET A 6 -19.18 -18.29 12.54
N CYS A 7 -18.91 -18.46 13.84
CA CYS A 7 -19.10 -17.41 14.84
C CYS A 7 -18.16 -16.23 14.56
N LEU A 8 -18.75 -15.12 14.13
CA LEU A 8 -18.10 -13.82 14.03
C LEU A 8 -17.86 -13.30 15.46
N ALA A 9 -16.63 -13.39 15.96
CA ALA A 9 -16.23 -12.76 17.20
C ALA A 9 -16.13 -11.24 16.95
N VAL A 10 -17.17 -10.51 17.32
CA VAL A 10 -17.15 -9.04 17.38
C VAL A 10 -16.31 -8.65 18.60
N LEU A 11 -15.07 -8.24 18.36
CA LEU A 11 -14.23 -7.66 19.40
C LEU A 11 -14.72 -6.23 19.66
N CYS A 12 -15.49 -6.04 20.74
CA CYS A 12 -15.84 -4.69 21.23
C CYS A 12 -14.57 -4.01 21.75
N LEU A 13 -14.00 -3.11 20.95
CA LEU A 13 -12.93 -2.21 21.35
C LEU A 13 -13.55 -1.14 22.25
N SER A 14 -13.49 -1.33 23.57
CA SER A 14 -13.84 -0.30 24.56
C SER A 14 -12.81 0.84 24.45
N VAL A 15 -13.27 1.97 23.96
CA VAL A 15 -12.50 3.22 23.93
C VAL A 15 -12.30 3.68 25.38
N LEU A 16 -11.17 3.37 25.97
CA LEU A 16 -10.70 3.98 27.20
C LEU A 16 -10.29 5.42 26.90
N LEU A 17 -11.21 6.34 27.15
CA LEU A 17 -10.87 7.77 27.22
C LEU A 17 -9.89 7.98 28.36
N PRO A 18 -8.69 8.55 28.11
CA PRO A 18 -7.79 8.87 29.20
C PRO A 18 -8.40 9.98 30.05
N ALA A 19 -8.62 9.69 31.31
CA ALA A 19 -8.92 10.72 32.29
C ALA A 19 -7.79 11.74 32.27
N SER A 20 -8.14 13.01 32.14
CA SER A 20 -7.23 14.13 32.19
C SER A 20 -6.45 14.12 33.52
N ALA A 21 -5.19 13.68 33.49
CA ALA A 21 -4.26 13.89 34.58
C ALA A 21 -3.87 15.37 34.58
N ALA A 22 -4.55 16.13 35.42
CA ALA A 22 -4.18 17.49 35.71
C ALA A 22 -2.91 17.52 36.54
N ALA A 23 -2.01 18.40 36.11
CA ALA A 23 -1.00 19.12 36.90
C ALA A 23 0.14 18.31 37.55
N GLN A 24 1.30 18.35 36.90
CA GLN A 24 2.52 18.60 37.65
C GLN A 24 3.10 19.95 37.22
N TYR A 25 3.00 20.93 38.10
CA TYR A 25 3.78 22.15 38.06
C TYR A 25 5.24 21.77 38.34
N GLY A 26 6.02 21.60 37.30
CA GLY A 26 7.47 21.38 37.32
C GLY A 26 8.11 22.43 36.43
N VAL A 27 8.95 23.25 37.04
CA VAL A 27 9.98 24.14 36.47
C VAL A 27 9.92 24.28 34.94
N ARG A 28 9.51 25.47 34.42
CA ARG A 28 9.61 25.85 33.02
C ARG A 28 11.09 25.88 32.58
N GLY A 29 11.67 24.71 32.28
CA GLY A 29 12.70 24.67 31.29
C GLY A 29 12.03 25.01 29.96
N SER A 30 12.61 25.89 29.17
CA SER A 30 12.18 26.19 27.81
C SER A 30 11.92 24.86 27.07
N VAL A 31 10.65 24.54 26.83
CA VAL A 31 10.31 23.40 25.97
C VAL A 31 10.89 23.78 24.61
N PRO A 32 11.87 23.04 24.07
CA PRO A 32 12.39 23.34 22.76
C PRO A 32 11.24 23.34 21.77
N ASP A 33 11.15 24.36 20.92
CA ASP A 33 10.13 24.41 19.88
C ASP A 33 10.25 23.15 19.01
N PRO A 34 9.13 22.47 18.71
CA PRO A 34 9.12 21.36 17.79
C PRO A 34 9.69 21.78 16.43
N ALA A 35 10.28 20.85 15.71
CA ALA A 35 10.78 21.13 14.36
C ALA A 35 9.63 21.63 13.47
N THR A 36 9.96 22.52 12.51
CA THR A 36 8.99 23.12 11.59
C THR A 36 8.12 22.06 10.92
N GLY A 37 6.80 22.22 11.00
CA GLY A 37 5.83 21.30 10.43
C GLY A 37 5.51 20.06 11.29
N GLU A 38 5.97 19.99 12.56
CA GLU A 38 5.60 18.90 13.48
C GLU A 38 4.40 19.25 14.38
N SER A 39 3.97 20.50 14.42
CA SER A 39 2.80 20.95 15.19
C SER A 39 1.55 20.96 14.31
N TYR A 40 0.96 19.77 14.05
CA TYR A 40 -0.26 19.64 13.27
C TYR A 40 -1.24 18.67 13.91
N HIS A 41 -2.53 18.81 13.57
CA HIS A 41 -3.59 17.86 13.87
C HIS A 41 -4.02 17.07 12.64
N LEU A 42 -3.93 17.67 11.45
CA LEU A 42 -4.26 17.05 10.17
C LEU A 42 -3.13 17.34 9.18
N GLU A 43 -2.60 16.28 8.57
CA GLU A 43 -1.67 16.35 7.44
C GLU A 43 -2.31 15.70 6.21
N VAL A 44 -2.25 16.39 5.07
CA VAL A 44 -2.72 15.88 3.78
C VAL A 44 -1.59 16.02 2.77
N SER A 45 -1.22 14.92 2.12
CA SER A 45 -0.20 14.90 1.06
C SER A 45 -0.79 14.42 -0.25
N GLY A 46 -0.54 15.19 -1.31
CA GLY A 46 -0.81 14.81 -2.70
C GLY A 46 0.50 14.49 -3.41
N LEU A 47 0.65 13.26 -3.88
CA LEU A 47 1.91 12.75 -4.43
C LEU A 47 1.71 12.20 -5.83
N LEU A 48 2.78 12.24 -6.63
CA LEU A 48 2.88 11.62 -7.95
C LEU A 48 3.94 10.53 -7.87
N TRP A 49 3.52 9.27 -7.97
CA TRP A 49 4.37 8.10 -7.89
C TRP A 49 4.57 7.50 -9.29
N SER A 50 5.82 7.22 -9.66
CA SER A 50 6.21 6.67 -10.97
C SER A 50 6.94 5.33 -10.76
N PRO A 51 6.21 4.24 -10.46
CA PRO A 51 6.83 2.95 -10.24
C PRO A 51 7.14 2.22 -11.54
N THR A 52 8.22 1.44 -11.52
CA THR A 52 8.48 0.38 -12.48
C THR A 52 7.74 -0.88 -12.02
N PRO A 53 6.83 -1.43 -12.83
CA PRO A 53 6.06 -2.61 -12.48
C PRO A 53 6.84 -3.90 -12.75
N THR A 54 6.54 -4.94 -11.95
CA THR A 54 6.71 -6.35 -12.27
C THR A 54 5.40 -7.03 -11.91
N LEU A 55 4.70 -7.58 -12.88
CA LEU A 55 3.32 -8.06 -12.72
C LEU A 55 3.24 -9.47 -13.34
N LEU A 56 3.41 -10.50 -12.49
CA LEU A 56 3.29 -11.90 -12.88
C LEU A 56 1.97 -12.44 -12.32
N ILE A 57 1.10 -12.92 -13.19
CA ILE A 57 -0.22 -13.44 -12.80
C ILE A 57 -0.44 -14.76 -13.52
N SER A 58 -0.90 -15.77 -12.77
CA SER A 58 -1.41 -17.05 -13.30
C SER A 58 -2.79 -17.29 -12.73
N SER A 59 -3.68 -17.81 -13.56
CA SER A 59 -5.06 -18.09 -13.14
C SER A 59 -5.55 -19.39 -13.80
N GLU A 60 -6.13 -20.26 -12.98
CA GLU A 60 -6.80 -21.48 -13.42
C GLU A 60 -8.30 -21.27 -13.53
N SER A 61 -8.94 -21.92 -14.51
CA SER A 61 -10.40 -22.01 -14.58
C SER A 61 -10.81 -23.33 -15.20
N LEU A 62 -11.87 -23.93 -14.66
CA LEU A 62 -12.47 -25.19 -15.16
C LEU A 62 -11.48 -26.37 -15.21
N GLY A 63 -10.49 -26.41 -14.32
CA GLY A 63 -9.45 -27.45 -14.31
C GLY A 63 -8.41 -27.29 -15.44
N ILE A 64 -8.36 -26.13 -16.09
CA ILE A 64 -7.35 -25.79 -17.09
C ILE A 64 -6.34 -24.88 -16.42
N ALA A 65 -5.12 -25.39 -16.20
CA ALA A 65 -4.02 -24.61 -15.63
C ALA A 65 -3.68 -23.43 -16.55
N GLY A 66 -3.65 -22.24 -15.98
CA GLY A 66 -3.26 -21.01 -16.69
C GLY A 66 -1.75 -20.88 -16.78
N ASP A 67 -1.29 -20.26 -17.84
CA ASP A 67 0.12 -19.85 -17.95
C ASP A 67 0.46 -18.74 -16.97
N GLN A 68 1.69 -18.70 -16.50
CA GLN A 68 2.20 -17.51 -15.83
C GLN A 68 2.45 -16.42 -16.88
N ILE A 69 1.70 -15.33 -16.76
CA ILE A 69 1.74 -14.20 -17.68
C ILE A 69 2.57 -13.07 -17.04
N ASP A 70 3.59 -12.62 -17.74
CA ASP A 70 4.33 -11.41 -17.42
C ASP A 70 3.74 -10.22 -18.17
N PHE A 71 2.86 -9.46 -17.50
CA PHE A 71 2.16 -8.33 -18.12
C PHE A 71 3.10 -7.23 -18.62
N VAL A 72 4.30 -7.13 -18.06
CA VAL A 72 5.31 -6.16 -18.53
C VAL A 72 5.98 -6.65 -19.81
N ASN A 73 6.47 -7.89 -19.86
CA ASN A 73 7.22 -8.41 -20.99
C ASN A 73 6.30 -8.90 -22.11
N ASP A 74 5.17 -9.55 -21.76
CA ASP A 74 4.23 -10.10 -22.76
C ASP A 74 3.38 -9.01 -23.43
N PHE A 75 3.07 -7.90 -22.73
CA PHE A 75 2.21 -6.82 -23.22
C PHE A 75 2.87 -5.44 -23.30
N GLY A 76 4.12 -5.31 -22.85
CA GLY A 76 4.85 -4.04 -22.93
C GLY A 76 4.32 -2.96 -22.00
N PHE A 77 3.88 -3.31 -20.77
CA PHE A 77 3.48 -2.30 -19.80
C PHE A 77 4.63 -1.36 -19.47
N GLU A 78 4.41 -0.07 -19.69
CA GLU A 78 5.40 0.97 -19.44
C GLU A 78 5.23 1.61 -18.06
N ASN A 79 6.28 2.31 -17.61
CA ASN A 79 6.25 3.10 -16.38
C ASN A 79 5.15 4.17 -16.47
N THR A 80 4.19 4.09 -15.58
CA THR A 80 3.05 5.01 -15.52
C THR A 80 3.06 5.79 -14.22
N ARG A 81 2.62 7.04 -14.28
CA ARG A 81 2.55 7.93 -13.12
C ARG A 81 1.18 7.86 -12.47
N PHE A 82 1.16 7.56 -11.17
CA PHE A 82 -0.06 7.47 -10.36
C PHE A 82 -0.17 8.62 -9.38
N ARG A 83 -1.40 9.06 -9.12
CA ARG A 83 -1.71 10.00 -8.07
C ARG A 83 -1.89 9.22 -6.77
N GLN A 84 -1.29 9.70 -5.69
CA GLN A 84 -1.42 9.13 -4.37
C GLN A 84 -1.91 10.22 -3.41
N LEU A 85 -2.88 9.88 -2.59
CA LEU A 85 -3.36 10.71 -1.50
C LEU A 85 -2.96 10.06 -0.18
N ARG A 86 -2.36 10.83 0.73
CA ARG A 86 -2.11 10.43 2.11
C ARG A 86 -2.76 11.43 3.06
N VAL A 87 -3.37 10.93 4.10
CA VAL A 87 -3.97 11.72 5.17
C VAL A 87 -3.52 11.16 6.51
N ALA A 88 -3.07 12.02 7.41
CA ALA A 88 -2.76 11.67 8.78
C ALA A 88 -3.50 12.60 9.73
N LEU A 89 -4.37 12.02 10.56
CA LEU A 89 -5.03 12.71 11.67
C LEU A 89 -4.27 12.40 12.95
N ARG A 90 -3.89 13.45 13.68
CA ARG A 90 -3.09 13.35 14.90
C ARG A 90 -3.88 13.88 16.10
N PRO A 91 -4.72 13.03 16.73
CA PRO A 91 -5.53 13.43 17.88
C PRO A 91 -4.70 13.70 19.14
N ALA A 92 -3.50 13.14 19.23
CA ALA A 92 -2.56 13.36 20.32
C ALA A 92 -1.11 13.23 19.83
N ARG A 93 -0.16 13.82 20.55
CA ARG A 93 1.26 13.94 20.14
C ARG A 93 1.90 12.63 19.68
N LYS A 94 1.49 11.50 20.24
CA LYS A 94 2.05 10.16 19.97
C LYS A 94 1.14 9.24 19.19
N HIS A 95 0.00 9.73 18.74
CA HIS A 95 -1.04 8.88 18.13
C HIS A 95 -1.50 9.49 16.82
N LYS A 96 -1.43 8.71 15.74
CA LYS A 96 -1.89 9.13 14.42
C LYS A 96 -2.80 8.06 13.81
N LEU A 97 -3.87 8.51 13.17
CA LEU A 97 -4.70 7.70 12.29
C LEU A 97 -4.29 8.04 10.86
N ARG A 98 -4.02 7.02 10.07
CA ARG A 98 -3.46 7.17 8.71
C ARG A 98 -4.41 6.59 7.69
N PHE A 99 -4.59 7.31 6.61
CA PHE A 99 -5.29 6.85 5.42
C PHE A 99 -4.42 7.11 4.20
N GLU A 100 -4.39 6.15 3.28
CA GLU A 100 -3.73 6.29 1.99
C GLU A 100 -4.60 5.68 0.89
N TYR A 101 -4.61 6.32 -0.26
CA TYR A 101 -5.28 5.84 -1.46
C TYR A 101 -4.37 6.00 -2.69
N THR A 102 -4.15 4.89 -3.40
CA THR A 102 -3.33 4.86 -4.61
C THR A 102 -4.06 4.06 -5.69
N PRO A 103 -4.76 4.71 -6.64
CA PRO A 103 -5.31 4.05 -7.81
C PRO A 103 -4.19 3.78 -8.82
N ILE A 104 -3.98 2.52 -9.14
CA ILE A 104 -2.97 2.03 -10.07
C ILE A 104 -3.70 1.42 -11.26
N SER A 105 -3.35 1.82 -12.49
CA SER A 105 -3.95 1.28 -13.70
C SER A 105 -2.92 1.24 -14.81
N TYR A 106 -2.68 0.04 -15.32
CA TYR A 106 -1.89 -0.22 -16.50
C TYR A 106 -2.80 -0.73 -17.60
N SER A 107 -2.57 -0.28 -18.84
CA SER A 107 -3.28 -0.75 -20.03
C SER A 107 -2.31 -0.78 -21.19
N SER A 108 -2.35 -1.84 -21.97
CA SER A 108 -1.59 -1.96 -23.21
C SER A 108 -2.38 -2.77 -24.23
N GLU A 109 -2.20 -2.44 -25.51
CA GLU A 109 -2.73 -3.20 -26.63
C GLU A 109 -1.56 -3.62 -27.52
N GLY A 110 -1.47 -4.90 -27.83
CA GLY A 110 -0.37 -5.42 -28.63
C GLY A 110 -0.61 -6.84 -29.12
N LEU A 111 0.32 -7.30 -29.95
CA LEU A 111 0.37 -8.71 -30.35
C LEU A 111 1.12 -9.49 -29.30
N LEU A 112 0.57 -10.63 -28.90
CA LEU A 112 1.24 -11.54 -28.00
C LEU A 112 2.53 -12.07 -28.62
N SER A 113 3.59 -12.13 -27.85
CA SER A 113 4.87 -12.77 -28.23
C SER A 113 4.78 -14.31 -28.22
N ARG A 114 3.80 -14.85 -27.50
CA ARG A 114 3.49 -16.30 -27.39
C ARG A 114 1.99 -16.48 -27.14
N SER A 115 1.46 -17.67 -27.47
CA SER A 115 0.09 -18.01 -27.05
C SER A 115 0.07 -18.20 -25.53
N VAL A 116 -1.00 -17.75 -24.88
CA VAL A 116 -1.20 -17.84 -23.42
C VAL A 116 -2.58 -18.39 -23.08
N VAL A 117 -2.66 -19.14 -21.99
CA VAL A 117 -3.91 -19.57 -21.38
C VAL A 117 -4.16 -18.71 -20.15
N PHE A 118 -5.30 -18.02 -20.11
CA PHE A 118 -5.69 -17.14 -19.03
C PHE A 118 -7.15 -17.38 -18.67
N ASN A 119 -7.41 -17.65 -17.42
CA ASN A 119 -8.74 -17.98 -16.90
C ASN A 119 -9.48 -19.07 -17.72
N GLY A 120 -8.75 -20.13 -18.09
CA GLY A 120 -9.27 -21.25 -18.89
C GLY A 120 -9.44 -20.99 -20.38
N GLN A 121 -9.15 -19.77 -20.87
CA GLN A 121 -9.26 -19.37 -22.27
C GLN A 121 -7.89 -19.17 -22.92
N ARG A 122 -7.73 -19.68 -24.14
CA ARG A 122 -6.51 -19.51 -24.93
C ARG A 122 -6.55 -18.27 -25.80
N PHE A 123 -5.47 -17.48 -25.72
CA PHE A 123 -5.21 -16.33 -26.58
C PHE A 123 -4.00 -16.62 -27.47
N ASP A 124 -4.19 -16.54 -28.78
CA ASP A 124 -3.17 -16.91 -29.76
C ASP A 124 -2.32 -15.72 -30.20
N ILE A 125 -1.09 -16.05 -30.65
CA ILE A 125 -0.01 -15.11 -30.99
C ILE A 125 -0.35 -14.09 -32.09
N SER A 126 -1.29 -14.40 -32.98
CA SER A 126 -1.54 -13.59 -34.17
C SER A 126 -2.64 -12.55 -33.99
N LEU A 127 -3.26 -12.49 -32.82
CA LEU A 127 -4.41 -11.62 -32.56
C LEU A 127 -4.02 -10.47 -31.66
N PRO A 128 -4.45 -9.24 -31.93
CA PRO A 128 -4.28 -8.14 -31.01
C PRO A 128 -5.06 -8.41 -29.73
N VAL A 129 -4.41 -8.26 -28.60
CA VAL A 129 -4.99 -8.44 -27.26
C VAL A 129 -4.79 -7.15 -26.48
N GLN A 130 -5.87 -6.68 -25.88
CA GLN A 130 -5.82 -5.61 -24.89
C GLN A 130 -5.65 -6.23 -23.52
N ALA A 131 -4.61 -5.79 -22.82
CA ALA A 131 -4.30 -6.19 -21.45
C ALA A 131 -4.51 -5.02 -20.50
N ASP A 132 -5.29 -5.23 -19.45
CA ASP A 132 -5.54 -4.23 -18.43
C ASP A 132 -5.25 -4.82 -17.04
N VAL A 133 -4.53 -4.05 -16.20
CA VAL A 133 -4.37 -4.35 -14.77
C VAL A 133 -4.80 -3.12 -13.98
N ARG A 134 -5.78 -3.29 -13.12
CA ARG A 134 -6.28 -2.26 -12.21
C ARG A 134 -6.06 -2.71 -10.78
N TRP A 135 -5.46 -1.86 -9.99
CA TRP A 135 -5.22 -2.11 -8.58
C TRP A 135 -5.62 -0.89 -7.75
N ARG A 136 -6.64 -1.05 -6.94
CA ARG A 136 -7.04 -0.05 -5.95
C ARG A 136 -6.41 -0.41 -4.61
N ALA A 137 -5.37 0.31 -4.25
CA ALA A 137 -4.66 0.14 -2.99
C ALA A 137 -5.14 1.21 -1.99
N MET A 138 -5.72 0.77 -0.87
CA MET A 138 -6.11 1.61 0.25
C MET A 138 -5.41 1.13 1.51
N ARG A 139 -5.02 2.06 2.36
CA ARG A 139 -4.42 1.77 3.66
C ARG A 139 -5.18 2.54 4.72
N PHE A 140 -5.57 1.84 5.78
CA PHE A 140 -6.09 2.40 7.01
C PHE A 140 -5.18 1.95 8.13
N GLY A 141 -4.61 2.88 8.88
CA GLY A 141 -3.60 2.54 9.86
C GLY A 141 -3.67 3.38 11.11
N TYR A 142 -3.07 2.80 12.14
CA TYR A 142 -2.79 3.47 13.39
C TYR A 142 -1.28 3.46 13.62
N GLU A 143 -0.75 4.63 13.97
CA GLU A 143 0.65 4.85 14.32
C GLU A 143 0.75 5.28 15.78
N TRP A 144 1.60 4.59 16.52
CA TRP A 144 1.95 4.93 17.89
C TRP A 144 3.43 5.25 18.01
N ASP A 145 3.73 6.55 18.23
CA ASP A 145 5.10 7.05 18.41
C ASP A 145 5.56 6.77 19.83
N PHE A 146 6.13 5.58 20.08
CA PHE A 146 6.61 5.18 21.42
C PHE A 146 7.83 5.99 21.87
N ILE A 147 8.68 6.44 20.93
CA ILE A 147 9.71 7.45 21.15
C ILE A 147 9.30 8.71 20.40
N TYR A 148 9.18 9.81 21.12
CA TYR A 148 8.89 11.12 20.55
C TYR A 148 9.83 12.17 21.16
N ARG A 149 10.58 12.88 20.32
CA ARG A 149 11.54 13.92 20.65
C ARG A 149 11.33 15.14 19.76
N ASP A 150 11.97 16.27 20.11
CA ASP A 150 11.82 17.54 19.38
C ASP A 150 12.28 17.46 17.92
N ARG A 151 13.20 16.55 17.61
CA ARG A 151 13.77 16.34 16.28
C ARG A 151 13.56 14.94 15.72
N GLY A 152 12.53 14.25 16.15
CA GLY A 152 12.21 12.96 15.56
C GLY A 152 11.39 12.04 16.44
N TYR A 153 10.94 10.97 15.83
CA TYR A 153 10.18 9.94 16.52
C TYR A 153 10.46 8.55 15.94
N LEU A 154 10.16 7.54 16.74
CA LEU A 154 10.03 6.15 16.30
C LEU A 154 8.65 5.65 16.71
N GLY A 155 7.95 5.05 15.77
CA GLY A 155 6.59 4.56 15.95
C GLY A 155 6.41 3.13 15.47
N LEU A 156 5.36 2.50 16.01
CA LEU A 156 4.80 1.25 15.54
C LEU A 156 3.59 1.53 14.66
N LEU A 157 3.44 0.72 13.62
CA LEU A 157 2.33 0.79 12.67
C LEU A 157 1.50 -0.49 12.77
N ILE A 158 0.18 -0.32 12.84
CA ILE A 158 -0.79 -1.40 12.67
C ILE A 158 -1.74 -0.93 11.58
N ASP A 159 -1.68 -1.58 10.43
CA ASP A 159 -2.43 -1.16 9.25
C ASP A 159 -3.32 -2.29 8.74
N THR A 160 -4.41 -1.91 8.11
CA THR A 160 -5.17 -2.77 7.20
C THR A 160 -4.99 -2.21 5.79
N LYS A 161 -4.38 -3.00 4.92
CA LYS A 161 -4.18 -2.64 3.51
C LYS A 161 -5.23 -3.38 2.68
N TYR A 162 -6.25 -2.64 2.26
CA TYR A 162 -7.27 -3.18 1.37
C TYR A 162 -6.75 -3.15 -0.07
N THR A 163 -6.64 -4.33 -0.64
CA THR A 163 -6.15 -4.56 -1.98
C THR A 163 -7.28 -5.10 -2.85
N ASP A 164 -7.57 -4.44 -3.96
CA ASP A 164 -8.52 -4.88 -4.98
C ASP A 164 -7.78 -4.83 -6.33
N VAL A 165 -7.32 -5.99 -6.77
CA VAL A 165 -6.59 -6.18 -8.03
C VAL A 165 -7.51 -6.86 -9.04
N GLN A 166 -7.57 -6.34 -10.24
CA GLN A 166 -8.24 -6.94 -11.38
C GLN A 166 -7.28 -6.94 -12.56
N ALA A 167 -7.06 -8.12 -13.15
CA ALA A 167 -6.36 -8.29 -14.42
C ALA A 167 -7.36 -8.78 -15.47
N SER A 168 -7.29 -8.26 -16.69
CA SER A 168 -8.15 -8.70 -17.79
C SER A 168 -7.39 -8.73 -19.11
N LEU A 169 -7.72 -9.72 -19.94
CA LEU A 169 -7.32 -9.83 -21.32
C LEU A 169 -8.56 -9.78 -22.20
N GLU A 170 -8.53 -8.97 -23.24
CA GLU A 170 -9.63 -8.82 -24.17
C GLU A 170 -9.16 -8.96 -25.63
N ASN A 171 -9.89 -9.75 -26.39
CA ASN A 171 -9.71 -9.88 -27.83
C ASN A 171 -11.08 -9.92 -28.53
N ARG A 172 -11.18 -9.37 -29.73
CA ARG A 172 -12.46 -9.28 -30.48
C ARG A 172 -13.08 -10.63 -30.81
N ILE A 173 -12.30 -11.70 -30.90
CA ILE A 173 -12.76 -13.04 -31.28
C ILE A 173 -13.04 -13.88 -30.04
N VAL A 174 -12.10 -13.87 -29.09
CA VAL A 174 -12.14 -14.69 -27.86
C VAL A 174 -13.07 -14.08 -26.82
N GLY A 175 -13.23 -12.75 -26.84
CA GLY A 175 -13.96 -12.00 -25.83
C GLY A 175 -13.05 -11.47 -24.72
N ARG A 176 -13.65 -11.20 -23.57
CA ARG A 176 -12.95 -10.64 -22.40
C ARG A 176 -12.95 -11.64 -21.27
N GLU A 177 -11.76 -11.96 -20.81
CA GLU A 177 -11.54 -12.74 -19.60
C GLU A 177 -10.92 -11.88 -18.51
N PHE A 178 -11.28 -12.13 -17.27
CA PHE A 178 -10.71 -11.38 -16.14
C PHE A 178 -10.61 -12.22 -14.88
N VAL A 179 -9.61 -11.89 -14.07
CA VAL A 179 -9.44 -12.41 -12.72
C VAL A 179 -9.42 -11.25 -11.74
N SER A 180 -9.91 -11.46 -10.54
CA SER A 180 -9.91 -10.45 -9.50
C SER A 180 -9.60 -11.04 -8.13
N ALA A 181 -8.72 -10.35 -7.39
CA ALA A 181 -8.40 -10.69 -6.02
C ALA A 181 -8.67 -9.49 -5.12
N ARG A 182 -9.44 -9.71 -4.04
CA ARG A 182 -9.77 -8.67 -3.07
C ARG A 182 -9.50 -9.20 -1.68
N ALA A 183 -8.66 -8.48 -0.94
CA ALA A 183 -8.34 -8.86 0.42
C ALA A 183 -8.03 -7.66 1.31
N PRO A 184 -8.54 -7.63 2.54
CA PRO A 184 -7.97 -6.82 3.61
C PRO A 184 -6.74 -7.55 4.16
N ILE A 185 -5.57 -6.93 4.06
CA ILE A 185 -4.29 -7.50 4.49
C ILE A 185 -3.88 -6.77 5.78
N PRO A 186 -3.93 -7.40 6.95
CA PRO A 186 -3.42 -6.81 8.18
C PRO A 186 -1.90 -6.77 8.11
N THR A 187 -1.29 -5.62 8.34
CA THR A 187 0.17 -5.46 8.36
C THR A 187 0.62 -4.82 9.66
N VAL A 188 1.81 -5.19 10.09
CA VAL A 188 2.51 -4.54 11.19
C VAL A 188 3.79 -3.91 10.66
N GLY A 189 4.22 -2.81 11.28
CA GLY A 189 5.37 -2.10 10.78
C GLY A 189 5.99 -1.15 11.77
N VAL A 190 7.02 -0.48 11.29
CA VAL A 190 7.74 0.56 12.01
C VAL A 190 7.87 1.81 11.15
N VAL A 191 7.91 2.96 11.81
CA VAL A 191 8.17 4.24 11.18
C VAL A 191 9.17 5.02 12.02
N GLY A 192 10.07 5.71 11.36
CA GLY A 192 11.00 6.62 12.02
C GLY A 192 11.16 7.89 11.21
N ARG A 193 11.11 9.05 11.89
CA ARG A 193 11.41 10.35 11.33
C ARG A 193 12.51 11.01 12.12
N GLY A 194 13.50 11.57 11.42
CA GLY A 194 14.55 12.39 12.00
C GLY A 194 14.70 13.70 11.25
N TYR A 195 14.85 14.81 11.98
CA TYR A 195 15.12 16.12 11.41
C TYR A 195 16.62 16.37 11.33
N VAL A 196 17.15 16.45 10.11
CA VAL A 196 18.55 16.80 9.82
C VAL A 196 18.79 18.31 9.88
N LEU A 197 17.78 19.10 9.55
CA LEU A 197 17.67 20.54 9.75
C LEU A 197 16.35 20.87 10.42
N PRO A 198 16.15 22.05 11.03
CA PRO A 198 14.89 22.39 11.67
C PRO A 198 13.65 22.23 10.78
N ASN A 199 13.82 22.38 9.47
CA ASN A 199 12.75 22.32 8.47
C ASN A 199 12.92 21.16 7.44
N VAL A 200 13.93 20.28 7.62
CA VAL A 200 14.18 19.13 6.70
C VAL A 200 14.21 17.85 7.49
N SER A 201 13.32 16.93 7.15
CA SER A 201 13.25 15.62 7.77
C SER A 201 13.47 14.49 6.77
N ILE A 202 13.95 13.36 7.28
CA ILE A 202 13.98 12.06 6.60
C ILE A 202 13.07 11.13 7.37
N THR A 203 12.21 10.43 6.65
CA THR A 203 11.27 9.45 7.21
C THR A 203 11.47 8.12 6.50
N GLY A 204 11.58 7.05 7.29
CA GLY A 204 11.58 5.68 6.80
C GLY A 204 10.40 4.92 7.38
N GLU A 205 9.70 4.17 6.55
CA GLU A 205 8.60 3.29 6.93
C GLU A 205 8.84 1.89 6.37
N PHE A 206 8.51 0.89 7.16
CA PHE A 206 8.49 -0.49 6.72
C PHE A 206 7.32 -1.21 7.35
N SER A 207 6.50 -1.90 6.54
CA SER A 207 5.43 -2.74 7.04
C SER A 207 5.39 -4.06 6.29
N LEU A 208 4.97 -5.10 6.99
CA LEU A 208 4.95 -6.45 6.47
C LEU A 208 3.72 -7.23 6.94
N PHE A 209 3.36 -8.21 6.11
CA PHE A 209 2.47 -9.30 6.43
C PHE A 209 3.02 -10.57 5.79
N ARG A 210 2.95 -11.67 6.50
CA ARG A 210 3.22 -13.01 5.97
C ARG A 210 2.21 -13.97 6.57
N LEU A 211 1.49 -14.68 5.72
CA LEU A 211 0.62 -15.75 6.15
C LEU A 211 1.51 -16.89 6.68
N PRO A 212 1.30 -17.39 7.91
CA PRO A 212 2.08 -18.48 8.45
C PRO A 212 1.96 -19.74 7.58
N GLU A 213 3.10 -20.41 7.35
CA GLU A 213 3.14 -21.71 6.67
C GLU A 213 2.45 -22.76 7.55
N GLY A 214 1.55 -23.56 6.99
CA GLY A 214 0.86 -24.64 7.72
C GLY A 214 -0.59 -24.35 8.10
N ILE A 215 -1.15 -23.16 7.78
CA ILE A 215 -2.60 -22.92 7.92
C ILE A 215 -3.35 -23.70 6.83
N ASP A 216 -2.90 -23.59 5.59
CA ASP A 216 -3.39 -24.33 4.43
C ASP A 216 -2.30 -24.25 3.34
N GLU A 217 -1.96 -25.39 2.69
CA GLU A 217 -0.95 -25.44 1.63
C GLU A 217 -1.38 -24.66 0.38
N ASN A 218 -2.69 -24.50 0.17
CA ASN A 218 -3.26 -23.81 -0.98
C ASN A 218 -3.31 -22.29 -0.81
N TYR A 219 -3.05 -21.78 0.40
CA TYR A 219 -3.12 -20.33 0.67
C TYR A 219 -1.77 -19.80 1.11
N GLN A 220 -1.20 -18.89 0.33
CA GLN A 220 0.02 -18.17 0.69
C GLN A 220 -0.17 -16.67 0.45
N GLY A 221 0.36 -15.86 1.38
CA GLY A 221 0.29 -14.41 1.25
C GLY A 221 1.50 -13.75 1.86
N ARG A 222 2.10 -12.82 1.10
CA ARG A 222 3.21 -11.97 1.58
C ARG A 222 2.98 -10.55 1.09
N TYR A 223 3.13 -9.60 1.99
CA TYR A 223 3.04 -8.18 1.69
C TYR A 223 4.21 -7.46 2.33
N TYR A 224 4.96 -6.71 1.55
CA TYR A 224 6.06 -5.86 2.02
C TYR A 224 5.90 -4.47 1.42
N ASP A 225 5.98 -3.45 2.27
CA ASP A 225 5.91 -2.06 1.87
C ASP A 225 7.03 -1.30 2.56
N PHE A 226 7.95 -0.79 1.78
CA PHE A 226 9.06 0.04 2.21
C PHE A 226 8.92 1.42 1.57
N ASP A 227 9.05 2.46 2.38
CA ASP A 227 8.99 3.85 1.95
C ASP A 227 10.07 4.67 2.66
N LEU A 228 10.91 5.36 1.88
CA LEU A 228 11.94 6.25 2.37
C LEU A 228 11.78 7.60 1.69
N TYR A 229 11.57 8.67 2.47
CA TYR A 229 11.34 10.00 1.91
C TYR A 229 11.92 11.14 2.73
N GLY A 230 12.24 12.21 2.03
CA GLY A 230 12.56 13.51 2.60
C GLY A 230 11.36 14.44 2.55
N THR A 231 11.25 15.30 3.56
CA THR A 231 10.29 16.41 3.58
C THR A 231 11.02 17.71 3.84
N VAL A 232 10.76 18.71 3.00
CA VAL A 232 11.24 20.08 3.18
C VAL A 232 10.03 20.93 3.55
N ASN A 233 9.99 21.45 4.77
CA ASN A 233 8.93 22.31 5.26
C ASN A 233 9.29 23.78 4.97
N PHE A 234 8.49 24.43 4.14
CA PHE A 234 8.66 25.88 3.85
C PHE A 234 8.09 26.73 4.97
N THR A 235 7.00 26.24 5.55
CA THR A 235 6.31 26.81 6.73
C THR A 235 5.82 25.65 7.60
N ASP A 236 5.19 25.93 8.72
CA ASP A 236 4.54 24.90 9.54
C ASP A 236 3.38 24.21 8.81
N ASN A 237 2.75 24.91 7.86
CA ASN A 237 1.57 24.43 7.14
C ASN A 237 1.89 23.84 5.77
N PHE A 238 2.99 24.21 5.11
CA PHE A 238 3.29 23.80 3.74
C PHE A 238 4.68 23.22 3.61
N GLY A 239 4.78 22.14 2.84
CA GLY A 239 6.04 21.51 2.52
C GLY A 239 6.00 20.72 1.22
N ALA A 240 7.17 20.25 0.80
CA ALA A 240 7.35 19.34 -0.31
C ALA A 240 7.91 18.02 0.19
N GLN A 241 7.48 16.93 -0.43
CA GLN A 241 7.94 15.57 -0.13
C GLN A 241 8.48 14.90 -1.39
N GLY A 242 9.52 14.09 -1.23
CA GLY A 242 10.03 13.24 -2.29
C GLY A 242 10.72 12.02 -1.72
N GLY A 243 10.53 10.88 -2.37
CA GLY A 243 11.05 9.63 -1.84
C GLY A 243 11.00 8.47 -2.81
N TYR A 244 11.34 7.31 -2.28
CA TYR A 244 11.34 6.04 -2.99
C TYR A 244 10.47 5.05 -2.22
N ARG A 245 9.55 4.39 -2.94
CA ARG A 245 8.68 3.35 -2.40
C ARG A 245 8.86 2.04 -3.14
N SER A 246 8.86 0.95 -2.40
CA SER A 246 8.87 -0.42 -2.91
C SER A 246 7.74 -1.20 -2.27
N LEU A 247 6.76 -1.56 -3.08
CA LEU A 247 5.59 -2.34 -2.71
C LEU A 247 5.68 -3.71 -3.37
N THR A 248 5.57 -4.77 -2.57
CA THR A 248 5.60 -6.16 -3.05
C THR A 248 4.43 -6.92 -2.46
N VAL A 249 3.63 -7.53 -3.32
CA VAL A 249 2.50 -8.39 -2.94
C VAL A 249 2.66 -9.71 -3.66
N PHE A 250 2.66 -10.78 -2.91
CA PHE A 250 2.56 -12.13 -3.44
C PHE A 250 1.36 -12.81 -2.81
N TYR A 251 0.57 -13.46 -3.62
CA TYR A 251 -0.51 -14.31 -3.16
C TYR A 251 -0.57 -15.61 -3.97
N ARG A 252 -1.03 -16.66 -3.31
CA ARG A 252 -1.49 -17.90 -3.90
C ARG A 252 -2.82 -18.26 -3.23
N VAL A 253 -3.81 -18.53 -4.05
CA VAL A 253 -5.13 -18.98 -3.62
C VAL A 253 -5.49 -20.15 -4.55
N ASP A 254 -5.44 -21.36 -4.02
CA ASP A 254 -5.50 -22.59 -4.82
C ASP A 254 -4.43 -22.54 -5.93
N ASP A 255 -4.83 -22.59 -7.19
CA ASP A 255 -3.94 -22.56 -8.36
C ASP A 255 -3.72 -21.15 -8.94
N ASP A 256 -4.44 -20.15 -8.41
CA ASP A 256 -4.24 -18.76 -8.80
C ASP A 256 -3.04 -18.15 -8.06
N THR A 257 -2.14 -17.53 -8.81
CA THR A 257 -0.97 -16.86 -8.23
C THR A 257 -0.80 -15.44 -8.77
N GLY A 258 -0.31 -14.54 -7.90
CA GLY A 258 0.10 -13.21 -8.29
C GLY A 258 1.37 -12.77 -7.58
N ASP A 259 2.36 -12.29 -8.33
CA ASP A 259 3.57 -11.64 -7.84
C ASP A 259 3.63 -10.23 -8.42
N LEU A 260 3.25 -9.26 -7.59
CA LEU A 260 3.10 -7.87 -7.97
C LEU A 260 4.18 -7.05 -7.26
N LYS A 261 5.04 -6.38 -8.01
CA LYS A 261 6.07 -5.50 -7.47
C LYS A 261 5.99 -4.14 -8.15
N LEU A 262 5.95 -3.09 -7.36
CA LEU A 262 5.96 -1.70 -7.82
C LEU A 262 7.06 -0.96 -7.07
N ARG A 263 8.04 -0.44 -7.78
CA ARG A 263 9.20 0.24 -7.19
C ARG A 263 9.48 1.53 -7.93
N GLY A 264 9.55 2.64 -7.21
CA GLY A 264 9.84 3.90 -7.89
C GLY A 264 9.84 5.11 -7.00
N MET A 265 10.29 6.20 -7.62
CA MET A 265 10.35 7.51 -6.99
C MET A 265 8.98 8.17 -7.03
N TYR A 266 8.73 9.01 -6.04
CA TYR A 266 7.58 9.89 -6.00
C TYR A 266 7.96 11.27 -5.50
N PHE A 267 7.11 12.23 -5.80
CA PHE A 267 7.21 13.60 -5.27
C PHE A 267 5.83 14.25 -5.16
N GLY A 268 5.74 15.26 -4.34
CA GLY A 268 4.50 16.03 -4.18
C GLY A 268 4.55 17.03 -3.06
N GLY A 269 3.37 17.51 -2.68
CA GLY A 269 3.20 18.51 -1.65
C GLY A 269 2.52 17.96 -0.40
N VAL A 270 2.76 18.62 0.71
CA VAL A 270 2.10 18.36 1.99
C VAL A 270 1.52 19.65 2.56
N ILE A 271 0.30 19.57 3.08
CA ILE A 271 -0.42 20.65 3.75
C ILE A 271 -0.80 20.16 5.14
N ARG A 272 -0.67 21.05 6.14
CA ARG A 272 -0.92 20.74 7.55
C ARG A 272 -1.82 21.79 8.20
N PHE A 273 -2.64 21.32 9.13
CA PHE A 273 -3.60 22.13 9.88
C PHE A 273 -3.59 21.77 11.36
#